data_a708068500261a6dc8073743f04be98e
#
_entry.id   a708068500261a6dc8073743f04be98e
#
_cell.length_a   1.000
_cell.length_b   1.000
_cell.length_c   1.000
_cell.angle_alpha   90.00
_cell.angle_beta   90.00
_cell.angle_gamma   90.00
#
_symmetry.space_group_name_H-M   'P 1'
#
loop_
_entity.id
_entity.type
_entity.pdbx_description
1 polymer ?
#
loop_
_entity_poly.entity_id
_entity_poly.type
_entity_poly.pdbx_seq_one_letter_code
_entity_poly.pdbx_strand_id
1 'polypeptide(L)'
;IEIAKEFRKRSVKVVAGGIHITADPKGAYGYFDAICVGMAERIWQRILFDAQNDSLNEIYNDMLSISGQEIVSPDYDIIDNSKYLYTNIISTSRGCPFECDFCYNSSQSVHKAYINRPIEDVIREIKTLRTRHIMFIDDNFIGNPSWTKKFLAQIKPLGLKYNAAVTSNIVDMPDILDDLKESGCQSLFIGFESINDKAIDSVNKVQNSVGKYERLVEELHKRGIMINASFVFGLDEDDSSVFEKTLDWIVK
;
A
#
# COMPACT_ATOMS: atom_id res chain seq x y z
N ILE A 1 3.42 20.73 -7.74
CA ILE A 1 3.93 22.12 -7.64
C ILE A 1 3.07 23.07 -8.49
N GLU A 2 2.81 22.81 -9.78
CA GLU A 2 2.04 23.72 -10.64
C GLU A 2 0.62 24.00 -10.14
N ILE A 3 -0.10 22.95 -9.69
CA ILE A 3 -1.42 23.08 -9.08
C ILE A 3 -1.37 23.99 -7.83
N ALA A 4 -0.37 23.81 -6.98
CA ALA A 4 -0.19 24.63 -5.79
C ALA A 4 0.03 26.10 -6.14
N LYS A 5 0.86 26.39 -7.16
CA LYS A 5 1.07 27.77 -7.64
C LYS A 5 -0.24 28.42 -8.08
N GLU A 6 -1.11 27.70 -8.79
CA GLU A 6 -2.39 28.23 -9.26
C GLU A 6 -3.37 28.53 -8.12
N PHE A 7 -3.40 27.71 -7.07
CA PHE A 7 -4.21 28.00 -5.89
C PHE A 7 -3.65 29.18 -5.08
N ARG A 8 -2.34 29.23 -4.87
CA ARG A 8 -1.67 30.33 -4.15
C ARG A 8 -1.83 31.68 -4.87
N LYS A 9 -1.80 31.73 -6.21
CA LYS A 9 -2.15 32.94 -6.98
C LYS A 9 -3.55 33.47 -6.67
N ARG A 10 -4.45 32.62 -6.24
CA ARG A 10 -5.83 32.96 -5.87
C ARG A 10 -6.00 33.17 -4.35
N SER A 11 -4.90 33.33 -3.63
CA SER A 11 -4.86 33.49 -2.16
C SER A 11 -5.48 32.32 -1.41
N VAL A 12 -5.46 31.13 -2.01
CA VAL A 12 -5.88 29.88 -1.34
C VAL A 12 -4.66 29.25 -0.70
N LYS A 13 -4.73 28.99 0.60
CA LYS A 13 -3.67 28.30 1.35
C LYS A 13 -3.53 26.85 0.85
N VAL A 14 -2.30 26.43 0.63
CA VAL A 14 -1.98 25.09 0.13
C VAL A 14 -1.06 24.37 1.11
N VAL A 15 -1.54 23.27 1.66
CA VAL A 15 -0.77 22.36 2.52
C VAL A 15 -0.46 21.09 1.74
N ALA A 16 0.81 20.70 1.71
CA ALA A 16 1.25 19.45 1.06
C ALA A 16 1.60 18.39 2.11
N GLY A 17 1.30 17.15 1.81
CA GLY A 17 1.64 16.00 2.64
C GLY A 17 1.74 14.72 1.82
N GLY A 18 1.80 13.60 2.49
CA GLY A 18 1.91 12.27 1.90
C GLY A 18 3.34 11.78 1.80
N ILE A 19 3.51 10.62 1.14
CA ILE A 19 4.74 9.85 1.20
C ILE A 19 5.95 10.58 0.63
N HIS A 20 5.78 11.27 -0.51
CA HIS A 20 6.87 12.01 -1.14
C HIS A 20 7.36 13.16 -0.26
N ILE A 21 6.43 13.95 0.30
CA ILE A 21 6.76 15.05 1.22
C ILE A 21 7.45 14.52 2.48
N THR A 22 7.01 13.37 2.97
CA THR A 22 7.62 12.73 4.15
C THR A 22 9.02 12.22 3.87
N ALA A 23 9.26 11.65 2.68
CA ALA A 23 10.57 11.12 2.29
C ALA A 23 11.59 12.21 1.94
N ASP A 24 11.14 13.28 1.26
CA ASP A 24 11.97 14.44 0.89
C ASP A 24 11.26 15.77 1.19
N PRO A 25 11.19 16.17 2.47
CA PRO A 25 10.55 17.43 2.84
C PRO A 25 11.29 18.65 2.29
N LYS A 26 12.62 18.57 2.12
CA LYS A 26 13.41 19.70 1.64
C LYS A 26 13.08 20.09 0.20
N GLY A 27 12.79 19.11 -0.65
CA GLY A 27 12.36 19.34 -2.03
C GLY A 27 11.02 20.05 -2.16
N ALA A 28 10.26 20.16 -1.07
CA ALA A 28 8.95 20.81 -1.04
C ALA A 28 8.97 22.25 -0.49
N TYR A 29 10.06 22.69 0.11
CA TYR A 29 10.13 24.02 0.73
C TYR A 29 9.88 25.15 -0.27
N GLY A 30 9.11 26.16 0.16
CA GLY A 30 8.78 27.34 -0.62
C GLY A 30 7.70 27.15 -1.70
N TYR A 31 7.31 25.91 -2.02
CA TYR A 31 6.25 25.63 -2.99
C TYR A 31 4.84 25.63 -2.40
N PHE A 32 4.73 25.42 -1.09
CA PHE A 32 3.48 25.31 -0.35
C PHE A 32 3.47 26.32 0.82
N ASP A 33 2.29 26.62 1.35
CA ASP A 33 2.18 27.47 2.54
C ASP A 33 2.54 26.70 3.82
N ALA A 34 2.37 25.39 3.78
CA ALA A 34 2.85 24.49 4.82
C ALA A 34 3.08 23.08 4.25
N ILE A 35 3.93 22.30 4.89
CA ILE A 35 4.09 20.88 4.63
C ILE A 35 3.81 20.06 5.89
N CYS A 36 3.21 18.87 5.67
CA CYS A 36 2.96 17.88 6.72
C CYS A 36 3.85 16.66 6.48
N VAL A 37 4.79 16.42 7.38
CA VAL A 37 5.74 15.31 7.38
C VAL A 37 5.23 14.23 8.32
N GLY A 38 5.13 12.99 7.85
CA GLY A 38 4.55 11.89 8.61
C GLY A 38 3.04 11.76 8.42
N MET A 39 2.39 11.16 9.41
CA MET A 39 0.95 10.90 9.38
C MET A 39 0.19 12.13 9.89
N ALA A 40 -0.88 12.51 9.19
CA ALA A 40 -1.62 13.74 9.48
C ALA A 40 -2.74 13.59 10.53
N GLU A 41 -3.13 12.38 10.89
CA GLU A 41 -4.33 12.10 11.69
C GLU A 41 -4.39 12.91 12.99
N ARG A 42 -3.28 13.03 13.71
CA ARG A 42 -3.22 13.76 14.99
C ARG A 42 -3.08 15.27 14.84
N ILE A 43 -2.46 15.72 13.75
CA ILE A 43 -2.09 17.12 13.58
C ILE A 43 -2.99 17.87 12.60
N TRP A 44 -3.87 17.18 11.87
CA TRP A 44 -4.72 17.77 10.84
C TRP A 44 -5.63 18.88 11.40
N GLN A 45 -6.25 18.66 12.56
CA GLN A 45 -7.10 19.67 13.20
C GLN A 45 -6.34 20.96 13.53
N ARG A 46 -5.08 20.80 13.97
CA ARG A 46 -4.21 21.94 14.23
C ARG A 46 -3.85 22.69 12.96
N ILE A 47 -3.52 21.97 11.88
CA ILE A 47 -3.24 22.57 10.56
C ILE A 47 -4.43 23.41 10.10
N LEU A 48 -5.65 22.88 10.22
CA LEU A 48 -6.87 23.60 9.86
C LEU A 48 -7.09 24.85 10.72
N PHE A 49 -6.89 24.74 12.03
CA PHE A 49 -7.01 25.88 12.94
C PHE A 49 -5.98 26.97 12.62
N ASP A 50 -4.73 26.61 12.41
CA ASP A 50 -3.66 27.55 12.08
C ASP A 50 -3.91 28.21 10.71
N ALA A 51 -4.43 27.46 9.74
CA ALA A 51 -4.81 27.98 8.41
C ALA A 51 -5.93 29.03 8.50
N GLN A 52 -6.95 28.78 9.33
CA GLN A 52 -8.06 29.71 9.56
C GLN A 52 -7.63 31.00 10.26
N ASN A 53 -6.58 30.94 11.07
CA ASN A 53 -6.06 32.08 11.83
C ASN A 53 -4.84 32.76 11.18
N ASP A 54 -4.53 32.43 9.92
CA ASP A 54 -3.34 32.94 9.19
C ASP A 54 -2.01 32.73 9.95
N SER A 55 -1.92 31.64 10.72
CA SER A 55 -0.80 31.30 11.59
C SER A 55 -0.14 29.95 11.22
N LEU A 56 -0.20 29.55 9.94
CA LEU A 56 0.43 28.33 9.47
C LEU A 56 1.92 28.30 9.77
N ASN A 57 2.37 27.21 10.37
CA ASN A 57 3.79 26.90 10.42
C ASN A 57 4.24 26.33 9.07
N GLU A 58 5.48 26.60 8.68
CA GLU A 58 6.05 26.05 7.43
C GLU A 58 6.06 24.53 7.43
N ILE A 59 6.32 23.91 8.60
CA ILE A 59 6.43 22.45 8.75
C ILE A 59 5.58 21.99 9.94
N TYR A 60 4.72 21.01 9.66
CA TYR A 60 4.07 20.19 10.67
C TYR A 60 4.67 18.79 10.61
N ASN A 61 5.09 18.27 11.74
CA ASN A 61 5.75 16.98 11.83
C ASN A 61 5.13 16.12 12.93
N ASP A 62 4.55 14.99 12.56
CA ASP A 62 4.16 13.94 13.48
C ASP A 62 4.89 12.64 13.09
N MET A 63 6.09 12.49 13.60
CA MET A 63 6.91 11.29 13.41
C MET A 63 6.56 10.19 14.42
N LEU A 64 5.57 10.39 15.27
CA LEU A 64 5.10 9.36 16.19
C LEU A 64 4.28 8.32 15.45
N SER A 65 4.48 7.06 15.82
CA SER A 65 3.62 5.98 15.31
C SER A 65 2.20 6.18 15.83
N ILE A 66 1.23 6.16 14.91
CA ILE A 66 -0.19 6.13 15.27
C ILE A 66 -0.61 4.69 15.57
N SER A 67 -1.68 4.52 16.32
CA SER A 67 -2.35 3.24 16.44
C SER A 67 -3.31 3.01 15.26
N GLY A 68 -3.65 1.74 14.99
CA GLY A 68 -4.64 1.44 13.95
C GLY A 68 -6.02 2.07 14.20
N GLN A 69 -6.35 2.37 15.45
CA GLN A 69 -7.61 3.04 15.83
C GLN A 69 -7.66 4.52 15.41
N GLU A 70 -6.52 5.15 15.18
CA GLU A 70 -6.43 6.54 14.74
C GLU A 70 -6.58 6.69 13.22
N ILE A 71 -6.57 5.58 12.47
CA ILE A 71 -6.78 5.58 11.02
C ILE A 71 -8.28 5.70 10.74
N VAL A 72 -8.70 6.90 10.32
CA VAL A 72 -10.11 7.22 10.05
C VAL A 72 -10.53 6.69 8.69
N SER A 73 -11.75 6.13 8.62
CA SER A 73 -12.36 5.76 7.34
C SER A 73 -12.68 7.01 6.51
N PRO A 74 -12.40 7.01 5.19
CA PRO A 74 -12.81 8.10 4.31
C PRO A 74 -14.34 8.21 4.22
N ASP A 75 -14.83 9.43 4.00
CA ASP A 75 -16.23 9.66 3.62
C ASP A 75 -16.35 9.58 2.09
N TYR A 76 -16.88 8.46 1.60
CA TYR A 76 -17.01 8.20 0.16
C TYR A 76 -18.19 8.95 -0.47
N ASP A 77 -19.09 9.53 0.32
CA ASP A 77 -20.26 10.25 -0.20
C ASP A 77 -19.91 11.67 -0.68
N ILE A 78 -18.75 12.20 -0.30
CA ILE A 78 -18.29 13.54 -0.75
C ILE A 78 -17.69 13.55 -2.15
N ILE A 79 -17.44 12.38 -2.76
CA ILE A 79 -16.85 12.28 -4.10
C ILE A 79 -17.90 11.93 -5.15
N ASP A 80 -17.74 12.53 -6.33
CA ASP A 80 -18.53 12.15 -7.50
C ASP A 80 -17.93 10.90 -8.14
N ASN A 81 -18.50 9.75 -7.81
CA ASN A 81 -18.01 8.45 -8.27
C ASN A 81 -17.94 8.30 -9.78
N SER A 82 -18.71 9.10 -10.55
CA SER A 82 -18.70 9.08 -12.01
C SER A 82 -17.38 9.60 -12.62
N LYS A 83 -16.59 10.33 -11.84
CA LYS A 83 -15.32 10.93 -12.26
C LYS A 83 -14.10 10.07 -11.94
N TYR A 84 -14.29 8.92 -11.29
CA TYR A 84 -13.20 8.06 -10.85
C TYR A 84 -13.37 6.66 -11.45
N LEU A 85 -12.25 6.07 -11.85
CA LEU A 85 -12.23 4.71 -12.36
C LEU A 85 -12.48 3.68 -11.24
N TYR A 86 -11.94 3.99 -10.05
CA TYR A 86 -12.09 3.17 -8.85
C TYR A 86 -12.40 4.04 -7.65
N THR A 87 -13.46 3.69 -6.91
CA THR A 87 -13.87 4.35 -5.66
C THR A 87 -14.08 3.37 -4.51
N ASN A 88 -13.88 2.08 -4.79
CA ASN A 88 -14.07 0.95 -3.88
C ASN A 88 -12.73 0.45 -3.33
N ILE A 89 -11.88 1.38 -2.94
CA ILE A 89 -10.55 1.10 -2.38
C ILE A 89 -10.60 1.15 -0.86
N ILE A 90 -9.94 0.19 -0.20
CA ILE A 90 -9.83 0.13 1.26
C ILE A 90 -8.39 -0.18 1.65
N SER A 91 -7.88 0.53 2.65
CA SER A 91 -6.65 0.18 3.33
C SER A 91 -6.99 -0.51 4.65
N THR A 92 -6.43 -1.69 4.88
CA THR A 92 -6.58 -2.44 6.13
C THR A 92 -5.40 -2.25 7.07
N SER A 93 -4.29 -1.78 6.50
CA SER A 93 -3.02 -1.57 7.18
C SER A 93 -2.28 -0.38 6.60
N ARG A 94 -1.22 0.03 7.26
CA ARG A 94 -0.22 0.97 6.75
C ARG A 94 1.18 0.44 6.98
N GLY A 95 2.05 0.67 5.99
CA GLY A 95 3.43 0.22 5.98
C GLY A 95 3.58 -1.25 5.59
N CYS A 96 4.81 -1.71 5.68
CA CYS A 96 5.20 -3.08 5.36
C CYS A 96 6.21 -3.56 6.41
N PRO A 97 6.16 -4.83 6.85
CA PRO A 97 7.12 -5.34 7.84
C PRO A 97 8.51 -5.63 7.25
N PHE A 98 8.70 -5.45 5.94
CA PHE A 98 9.96 -5.69 5.24
C PHE A 98 10.67 -4.39 4.87
N GLU A 99 12.00 -4.48 4.70
CA GLU A 99 12.90 -3.34 4.50
C GLU A 99 13.66 -3.46 3.17
N CYS A 100 12.95 -3.64 2.06
CA CYS A 100 13.56 -3.73 0.74
C CYS A 100 14.22 -2.39 0.35
N ASP A 101 15.46 -2.38 -0.13
CA ASP A 101 16.29 -1.18 -0.31
C ASP A 101 15.72 -0.18 -1.33
N PHE A 102 14.99 -0.65 -2.32
CA PHE A 102 14.32 0.19 -3.34
C PHE A 102 12.96 0.74 -2.89
N CYS A 103 12.44 0.27 -1.76
CA CYS A 103 11.07 0.59 -1.35
C CYS A 103 11.02 1.86 -0.49
N TYR A 104 10.08 2.74 -0.76
CA TYR A 104 9.87 3.95 0.04
C TYR A 104 9.57 3.66 1.52
N ASN A 105 8.95 2.52 1.83
CA ASN A 105 8.67 2.11 3.21
C ASN A 105 9.93 1.88 4.04
N SER A 106 11.07 1.63 3.38
CA SER A 106 12.36 1.41 4.03
C SER A 106 13.17 2.68 4.21
N SER A 107 12.71 3.83 3.66
CA SER A 107 13.41 5.09 3.86
C SER A 107 13.39 5.51 5.33
N GLN A 108 14.49 6.08 5.81
CA GLN A 108 14.63 6.51 7.22
C GLN A 108 13.51 7.47 7.67
N SER A 109 13.01 8.29 6.75
CA SER A 109 11.95 9.27 7.03
C SER A 109 10.55 8.66 7.06
N VAL A 110 10.33 7.52 6.40
CA VAL A 110 9.03 6.87 6.25
C VAL A 110 8.93 5.60 7.08
N HIS A 111 10.06 4.92 7.30
CA HIS A 111 10.11 3.64 8.01
C HIS A 111 9.37 3.71 9.34
N LYS A 112 8.32 2.94 9.46
CA LYS A 112 7.45 2.86 10.63
C LYS A 112 6.99 1.42 10.84
N ALA A 113 6.52 1.17 12.04
CA ALA A 113 5.89 -0.10 12.35
C ALA A 113 4.73 -0.39 11.39
N TYR A 114 4.61 -1.64 10.99
CA TYR A 114 3.43 -2.14 10.28
C TYR A 114 2.22 -2.07 11.21
N ILE A 115 1.16 -1.38 10.79
CA ILE A 115 0.00 -1.08 11.62
C ILE A 115 -1.26 -1.62 10.96
N ASN A 116 -1.97 -2.53 11.62
CA ASN A 116 -3.31 -2.94 11.20
C ASN A 116 -4.37 -2.05 11.84
N ARG A 117 -5.42 -1.75 11.09
CA ARG A 117 -6.67 -1.18 11.61
C ARG A 117 -7.44 -2.23 12.41
N PRO A 118 -8.29 -1.83 13.38
CA PRO A 118 -9.25 -2.75 13.98
C PRO A 118 -10.13 -3.40 12.92
N ILE A 119 -10.33 -4.70 13.01
CA ILE A 119 -11.11 -5.46 12.01
C ILE A 119 -12.53 -4.92 11.89
N GLU A 120 -13.13 -4.56 13.02
CA GLU A 120 -14.48 -4.03 13.11
C GLU A 120 -14.64 -2.71 12.35
N ASP A 121 -13.62 -1.85 12.37
CA ASP A 121 -13.62 -0.57 11.66
C ASP A 121 -13.53 -0.79 10.15
N VAL A 122 -12.65 -1.69 9.71
CA VAL A 122 -12.54 -2.07 8.30
C VAL A 122 -13.86 -2.67 7.79
N ILE A 123 -14.48 -3.56 8.55
CA ILE A 123 -15.77 -4.17 8.18
C ILE A 123 -16.87 -3.12 8.14
N ARG A 124 -16.89 -2.16 9.06
CA ARG A 124 -17.84 -1.05 9.05
C ARG A 124 -17.68 -0.23 7.77
N GLU A 125 -16.46 0.10 7.38
CA GLU A 125 -16.16 0.81 6.14
C GLU A 125 -16.58 0.00 4.91
N ILE A 126 -16.29 -1.29 4.83
CA ILE A 126 -16.73 -2.18 3.76
C ILE A 126 -18.25 -2.10 3.57
N LYS A 127 -19.01 -2.07 4.67
CA LYS A 127 -20.49 -2.02 4.64
C LYS A 127 -21.04 -0.68 4.14
N THR A 128 -20.27 0.41 4.16
CA THR A 128 -20.67 1.69 3.57
C THR A 128 -20.54 1.70 2.05
N LEU A 129 -19.69 0.84 1.48
CA LEU A 129 -19.52 0.76 0.05
C LEU A 129 -20.74 0.13 -0.63
N ARG A 130 -21.14 0.70 -1.75
CA ARG A 130 -22.31 0.23 -2.55
C ARG A 130 -21.95 -0.92 -3.50
N THR A 131 -20.80 -1.54 -3.33
CA THR A 131 -20.31 -2.61 -4.19
C THR A 131 -19.74 -3.75 -3.36
N ARG A 132 -19.70 -4.95 -3.94
CA ARG A 132 -19.00 -6.10 -3.37
C ARG A 132 -17.64 -6.33 -4.00
N HIS A 133 -17.25 -5.51 -4.98
CA HIS A 133 -15.93 -5.54 -5.59
C HIS A 133 -15.05 -4.52 -4.89
N ILE A 134 -13.99 -4.96 -4.24
CA ILE A 134 -13.11 -4.14 -3.41
C ILE A 134 -11.66 -4.31 -3.87
N MET A 135 -10.90 -3.24 -3.84
CA MET A 135 -9.45 -3.27 -3.96
C MET A 135 -8.84 -2.93 -2.60
N PHE A 136 -8.17 -3.89 -1.98
CA PHE A 136 -7.32 -3.63 -0.83
C PHE A 136 -6.00 -3.06 -1.32
N ILE A 137 -5.68 -1.82 -0.86
CA ILE A 137 -4.52 -1.03 -1.32
C ILE A 137 -3.37 -1.02 -0.32
N ASP A 138 -3.32 -2.02 0.52
CA ASP A 138 -2.23 -2.21 1.48
C ASP A 138 -0.90 -2.45 0.77
N ASP A 139 0.21 -1.95 1.33
CA ASP A 139 1.56 -2.26 0.84
C ASP A 139 1.88 -3.77 0.95
N ASN A 140 1.34 -4.42 1.97
CA ASN A 140 1.40 -5.87 2.15
C ASN A 140 0.20 -6.36 2.99
N PHE A 141 -0.80 -6.89 2.30
CA PHE A 141 -2.05 -7.35 2.93
C PHE A 141 -1.86 -8.49 3.94
N ILE A 142 -0.78 -9.27 3.79
CA ILE A 142 -0.43 -10.37 4.70
C ILE A 142 0.69 -10.02 5.69
N GLY A 143 1.01 -8.75 5.86
CA GLY A 143 2.09 -8.30 6.73
C GLY A 143 1.96 -8.73 8.19
N ASN A 144 0.74 -9.02 8.64
CA ASN A 144 0.44 -9.69 9.91
C ASN A 144 -0.48 -10.90 9.66
N PRO A 145 0.08 -12.09 9.45
CA PRO A 145 -0.69 -13.30 9.10
C PRO A 145 -1.80 -13.63 10.09
N SER A 146 -1.56 -13.43 11.39
CA SER A 146 -2.56 -13.71 12.45
C SER A 146 -3.77 -12.76 12.34
N TRP A 147 -3.53 -11.48 12.09
CA TRP A 147 -4.59 -10.51 11.86
C TRP A 147 -5.33 -10.83 10.56
N THR A 148 -4.59 -11.09 9.48
CA THR A 148 -5.14 -11.41 8.15
C THR A 148 -6.08 -12.61 8.23
N LYS A 149 -5.68 -13.69 8.89
CA LYS A 149 -6.53 -14.89 9.05
C LYS A 149 -7.86 -14.56 9.75
N LYS A 150 -7.82 -13.77 10.83
CA LYS A 150 -9.03 -13.33 11.54
C LYS A 150 -9.92 -12.44 10.67
N PHE A 151 -9.32 -11.53 9.90
CA PHE A 151 -10.04 -10.65 9.00
C PHE A 151 -10.73 -11.42 7.87
N LEU A 152 -10.01 -12.35 7.20
CA LEU A 152 -10.56 -13.18 6.13
C LEU A 152 -11.77 -14.01 6.61
N ALA A 153 -11.68 -14.59 7.80
CA ALA A 153 -12.81 -15.32 8.39
C ALA A 153 -14.06 -14.42 8.58
N GLN A 154 -13.87 -13.15 8.93
CA GLN A 154 -14.98 -12.22 9.14
C GLN A 154 -15.56 -11.63 7.85
N ILE A 155 -14.77 -11.48 6.77
CA ILE A 155 -15.28 -10.99 5.49
C ILE A 155 -15.87 -12.10 4.61
N LYS A 156 -15.53 -13.36 4.85
CA LYS A 156 -16.05 -14.51 4.09
C LYS A 156 -17.59 -14.50 3.93
N PRO A 157 -18.39 -14.27 5.01
CA PRO A 157 -19.84 -14.23 4.86
C PRO A 157 -20.38 -13.00 4.11
N LEU A 158 -19.55 -12.00 3.82
CA LEU A 158 -19.98 -10.80 3.10
C LEU A 158 -20.07 -11.01 1.60
N GLY A 159 -19.54 -12.11 1.06
CA GLY A 159 -19.59 -12.45 -0.36
C GLY A 159 -18.87 -11.44 -1.24
N LEU A 160 -17.72 -10.94 -0.77
CA LEU A 160 -16.90 -9.97 -1.49
C LEU A 160 -16.19 -10.64 -2.67
N LYS A 161 -15.80 -9.80 -3.64
CA LYS A 161 -14.77 -10.10 -4.63
C LYS A 161 -13.70 -9.03 -4.51
N TYR A 162 -12.44 -9.42 -4.35
CA TYR A 162 -11.41 -8.44 -4.10
C TYR A 162 -10.05 -8.80 -4.69
N ASN A 163 -9.23 -7.76 -4.80
CA ASN A 163 -7.82 -7.84 -5.16
C ASN A 163 -6.99 -7.29 -3.99
N ALA A 164 -5.78 -7.80 -3.82
CA ALA A 164 -4.85 -7.33 -2.79
C ALA A 164 -3.40 -7.45 -3.26
N ALA A 165 -2.48 -6.74 -2.59
CA ALA A 165 -1.05 -6.90 -2.80
C ALA A 165 -0.44 -7.73 -1.66
N VAL A 166 0.39 -8.71 -2.03
CA VAL A 166 1.06 -9.60 -1.08
C VAL A 166 2.51 -9.87 -1.49
N THR A 167 3.30 -10.35 -0.56
CA THR A 167 4.66 -10.82 -0.83
C THR A 167 4.69 -12.31 -1.18
N SER A 168 5.71 -12.76 -1.93
CA SER A 168 5.80 -14.12 -2.45
C SER A 168 5.90 -15.22 -1.37
N ASN A 169 6.31 -14.86 -0.14
CA ASN A 169 6.37 -15.79 0.99
C ASN A 169 4.99 -16.33 1.42
N ILE A 170 3.90 -15.83 0.86
CA ILE A 170 2.56 -16.39 1.07
C ILE A 170 2.48 -17.87 0.67
N VAL A 171 3.36 -18.33 -0.22
CA VAL A 171 3.47 -19.75 -0.62
C VAL A 171 3.72 -20.69 0.56
N ASP A 172 4.30 -20.19 1.64
CA ASP A 172 4.56 -20.93 2.87
C ASP A 172 3.40 -20.85 3.88
N MET A 173 2.26 -20.26 3.49
CA MET A 173 1.07 -20.04 4.30
C MET A 173 -0.18 -20.67 3.64
N PRO A 174 -0.23 -22.01 3.48
CA PRO A 174 -1.30 -22.67 2.72
C PRO A 174 -2.71 -22.38 3.30
N ASP A 175 -2.83 -22.29 4.61
CA ASP A 175 -4.11 -21.93 5.26
C ASP A 175 -4.61 -20.55 4.85
N ILE A 176 -3.71 -19.57 4.70
CA ILE A 176 -4.07 -18.22 4.25
C ILE A 176 -4.46 -18.24 2.77
N LEU A 177 -3.78 -19.03 1.95
CA LEU A 177 -4.16 -19.20 0.54
C LEU A 177 -5.58 -19.75 0.39
N ASP A 178 -5.97 -20.71 1.23
CA ASP A 178 -7.32 -21.27 1.26
C ASP A 178 -8.33 -20.23 1.77
N ASP A 179 -8.02 -19.53 2.86
CA ASP A 179 -8.87 -18.46 3.42
C ASP A 179 -9.07 -17.31 2.40
N LEU A 180 -8.04 -16.93 1.62
CA LEU A 180 -8.15 -15.94 0.54
C LEU A 180 -9.15 -16.39 -0.51
N LYS A 181 -9.04 -17.63 -1.00
CA LYS A 181 -9.99 -18.19 -1.97
C LYS A 181 -11.41 -18.19 -1.43
N GLU A 182 -11.60 -18.67 -0.22
CA GLU A 182 -12.90 -18.83 0.40
C GLU A 182 -13.57 -17.49 0.74
N SER A 183 -12.79 -16.46 1.03
CA SER A 183 -13.29 -15.11 1.30
C SER A 183 -13.53 -14.26 0.05
N GLY A 184 -13.17 -14.77 -1.14
CA GLY A 184 -13.51 -14.16 -2.44
C GLY A 184 -12.38 -13.41 -3.14
N CYS A 185 -11.12 -13.70 -2.82
CA CYS A 185 -9.97 -13.16 -3.54
C CYS A 185 -10.02 -13.58 -5.02
N GLN A 186 -9.91 -12.60 -5.91
CA GLN A 186 -9.91 -12.82 -7.36
C GLN A 186 -8.50 -12.72 -7.96
N SER A 187 -7.70 -11.79 -7.46
CA SER A 187 -6.32 -11.65 -7.92
C SER A 187 -5.41 -11.12 -6.83
N LEU A 188 -4.13 -11.46 -6.93
CA LEU A 188 -3.07 -10.94 -6.09
C LEU A 188 -2.02 -10.22 -6.92
N PHE A 189 -1.66 -9.02 -6.51
CA PHE A 189 -0.47 -8.34 -6.98
C PHE A 189 0.73 -8.85 -6.18
N ILE A 190 1.73 -9.38 -6.89
CA ILE A 190 2.92 -9.99 -6.27
C ILE A 190 4.18 -9.41 -6.87
N GLY A 191 5.00 -8.80 -6.04
CA GLY A 191 6.33 -8.36 -6.42
C GLY A 191 7.30 -9.54 -6.46
N PHE A 192 7.51 -10.13 -7.63
CA PHE A 192 8.56 -11.11 -7.88
C PHE A 192 9.92 -10.42 -8.00
N GLU A 193 9.94 -9.26 -8.60
CA GLU A 193 11.05 -8.36 -8.92
C GLU A 193 12.06 -8.97 -9.88
N SER A 194 12.66 -10.12 -9.56
CA SER A 194 13.63 -10.80 -10.42
C SER A 194 13.52 -12.31 -10.27
N ILE A 195 13.92 -13.03 -11.32
CA ILE A 195 14.13 -14.50 -11.31
C ILE A 195 15.59 -14.85 -11.01
N ASN A 196 16.41 -13.89 -10.60
CA ASN A 196 17.80 -14.04 -10.21
C ASN A 196 17.92 -13.87 -8.69
N ASP A 197 18.29 -14.95 -7.97
CA ASP A 197 18.45 -14.91 -6.51
C ASP A 197 19.45 -13.84 -6.07
N LYS A 198 20.54 -13.65 -6.81
CA LYS A 198 21.55 -12.62 -6.46
C LYS A 198 20.97 -11.20 -6.55
N ALA A 199 20.13 -10.95 -7.54
CA ALA A 199 19.45 -9.66 -7.67
C ALA A 199 18.43 -9.43 -6.55
N ILE A 200 17.74 -10.48 -6.11
CA ILE A 200 16.83 -10.42 -4.95
C ILE A 200 17.60 -10.13 -3.66
N ASP A 201 18.72 -10.82 -3.45
CA ASP A 201 19.57 -10.65 -2.26
C ASP A 201 20.20 -9.25 -2.22
N SER A 202 20.62 -8.70 -3.38
CA SER A 202 21.27 -7.38 -3.47
C SER A 202 20.36 -6.22 -3.07
N VAL A 203 19.04 -6.42 -3.07
CA VAL A 203 18.04 -5.41 -2.69
C VAL A 203 17.33 -5.70 -1.38
N ASN A 204 17.90 -6.57 -0.55
CA ASN A 204 17.37 -6.94 0.78
C ASN A 204 15.89 -7.38 0.78
N LYS A 205 15.45 -8.07 -0.30
CA LYS A 205 14.07 -8.58 -0.39
C LYS A 205 13.97 -10.00 0.18
N VAL A 206 14.27 -10.12 1.45
CA VAL A 206 14.43 -11.39 2.20
C VAL A 206 13.20 -12.31 2.19
N GLN A 207 12.00 -11.75 1.92
CA GLN A 207 10.75 -12.51 1.84
C GLN A 207 10.55 -13.23 0.51
N ASN A 208 11.38 -12.93 -0.50
CA ASN A 208 11.34 -13.59 -1.80
C ASN A 208 12.33 -14.77 -1.84
N SER A 209 11.98 -15.79 -2.60
CA SER A 209 12.84 -16.94 -2.91
C SER A 209 12.46 -17.43 -4.30
N VAL A 210 13.35 -17.26 -5.27
CA VAL A 210 13.10 -17.60 -6.68
C VAL A 210 12.72 -19.07 -6.82
N GLY A 211 13.38 -19.97 -6.07
CA GLY A 211 13.09 -21.39 -6.09
C GLY A 211 11.66 -21.77 -5.64
N LYS A 212 10.89 -20.85 -5.08
CA LYS A 212 9.50 -21.06 -4.66
C LYS A 212 8.47 -20.46 -5.62
N TYR A 213 8.88 -19.70 -6.62
CA TYR A 213 7.95 -18.95 -7.48
C TYR A 213 7.04 -19.86 -8.30
N GLU A 214 7.58 -20.91 -8.91
CA GLU A 214 6.76 -21.87 -9.67
C GLU A 214 5.68 -22.50 -8.77
N ARG A 215 6.07 -22.95 -7.57
CA ARG A 215 5.11 -23.47 -6.58
C ARG A 215 4.04 -22.44 -6.20
N LEU A 216 4.41 -21.18 -6.04
CA LEU A 216 3.46 -20.12 -5.72
C LEU A 216 2.44 -19.95 -6.87
N VAL A 217 2.91 -19.90 -8.09
CA VAL A 217 2.04 -19.80 -9.29
C VAL A 217 1.07 -20.97 -9.34
N GLU A 218 1.57 -22.20 -9.18
CA GLU A 218 0.73 -23.40 -9.17
C GLU A 218 -0.33 -23.38 -8.07
N GLU A 219 0.05 -23.02 -6.83
CA GLU A 219 -0.87 -22.98 -5.69
C GLU A 219 -1.97 -21.92 -5.84
N LEU A 220 -1.66 -20.77 -6.45
CA LEU A 220 -2.65 -19.74 -6.76
C LEU A 220 -3.57 -20.15 -7.90
N HIS A 221 -3.04 -20.72 -8.97
CA HIS A 221 -3.82 -21.20 -10.11
C HIS A 221 -4.76 -22.36 -9.72
N LYS A 222 -4.31 -23.32 -8.90
CA LYS A 222 -5.17 -24.38 -8.34
C LYS A 222 -6.40 -23.82 -7.61
N ARG A 223 -6.25 -22.64 -6.98
CA ARG A 223 -7.34 -21.95 -6.26
C ARG A 223 -8.13 -21.00 -7.16
N GLY A 224 -7.76 -20.86 -8.44
CA GLY A 224 -8.38 -19.93 -9.37
C GLY A 224 -8.17 -18.46 -8.96
N ILE A 225 -7.04 -18.14 -8.35
CA ILE A 225 -6.62 -16.79 -8.03
C ILE A 225 -5.67 -16.31 -9.11
N MET A 226 -6.01 -15.19 -9.76
CA MET A 226 -5.18 -14.58 -10.80
C MET A 226 -3.97 -13.89 -10.18
N ILE A 227 -2.86 -13.87 -10.90
CA ILE A 227 -1.62 -13.22 -10.49
C ILE A 227 -1.37 -11.99 -11.37
N ASN A 228 -1.16 -10.85 -10.73
CA ASN A 228 -0.55 -9.67 -11.33
C ASN A 228 0.91 -9.64 -10.90
N ALA A 229 1.79 -10.22 -11.71
CA ALA A 229 3.22 -10.32 -11.42
C ALA A 229 3.93 -9.00 -11.73
N SER A 230 4.72 -8.50 -10.79
CA SER A 230 5.59 -7.34 -10.99
C SER A 230 7.05 -7.78 -11.06
N PHE A 231 7.77 -7.24 -12.08
CA PHE A 231 9.21 -7.43 -12.26
C PHE A 231 9.90 -6.07 -12.36
N VAL A 232 11.09 -5.98 -11.78
CA VAL A 232 11.98 -4.82 -11.85
C VAL A 232 13.20 -5.21 -12.67
N PHE A 233 13.56 -4.38 -13.62
CA PHE A 233 14.74 -4.56 -14.47
C PHE A 233 15.77 -3.46 -14.17
N GLY A 234 17.07 -3.79 -14.28
CA GLY A 234 18.15 -2.86 -14.04
C GLY A 234 18.62 -2.86 -12.59
N LEU A 235 18.44 -3.96 -11.88
CA LEU A 235 19.13 -4.22 -10.62
C LEU A 235 20.65 -4.41 -10.88
N ASP A 236 21.51 -4.15 -9.89
CA ASP A 236 22.96 -4.17 -10.07
C ASP A 236 23.51 -5.52 -10.56
N GLU A 237 22.80 -6.60 -10.27
CA GLU A 237 23.14 -7.98 -10.70
C GLU A 237 22.51 -8.37 -12.04
N ASP A 238 21.85 -7.45 -12.72
CA ASP A 238 21.25 -7.72 -14.03
C ASP A 238 22.23 -7.46 -15.17
N ASP A 239 22.18 -8.31 -16.18
CA ASP A 239 22.75 -8.09 -17.50
C ASP A 239 21.64 -8.08 -18.58
N SER A 240 22.01 -7.83 -19.83
CA SER A 240 21.03 -7.76 -20.92
C SER A 240 20.22 -9.04 -21.14
N SER A 241 20.66 -10.19 -20.63
CA SER A 241 19.95 -11.46 -20.73
C SER A 241 18.74 -11.55 -19.79
N VAL A 242 18.60 -10.61 -18.83
CA VAL A 242 17.49 -10.63 -17.86
C VAL A 242 16.13 -10.58 -18.55
N PHE A 243 16.01 -9.84 -19.65
CA PHE A 243 14.74 -9.72 -20.40
C PHE A 243 14.30 -11.05 -21.00
N GLU A 244 15.23 -11.73 -21.70
CA GLU A 244 14.95 -13.02 -22.34
C GLU A 244 14.66 -14.09 -21.28
N LYS A 245 15.48 -14.19 -20.25
CA LYS A 245 15.28 -15.16 -19.16
C LYS A 245 13.94 -14.96 -18.45
N THR A 246 13.57 -13.70 -18.17
CA THR A 246 12.30 -13.40 -17.52
C THR A 246 11.12 -13.74 -18.44
N LEU A 247 11.22 -13.43 -19.74
CA LEU A 247 10.20 -13.82 -20.70
C LEU A 247 10.03 -15.35 -20.77
N ASP A 248 11.13 -16.11 -20.89
CA ASP A 248 11.10 -17.57 -20.93
C ASP A 248 10.45 -18.15 -19.65
N TRP A 249 10.70 -17.54 -18.51
CA TRP A 249 10.08 -17.95 -17.24
C TRP A 249 8.56 -17.67 -17.23
N ILE A 250 8.13 -16.51 -17.74
CA ILE A 250 6.71 -16.09 -17.73
C ILE A 250 5.87 -16.96 -18.68
N VAL A 251 6.42 -17.35 -19.84
CA VAL A 251 5.66 -18.09 -20.88
C VAL A 251 5.68 -19.60 -20.68
N LYS A 252 6.46 -20.12 -19.73
CA LYS A 252 6.53 -21.54 -19.35
C LYS A 252 5.26 -21.98 -18.60
#